data_eb8144f4b97141d62d3a8966d9528659
#
_entry.id   eb8144f4b97141d62d3a8966d9528659
#
_cell.length_a   1.000
_cell.length_b   1.000
_cell.length_c   1.000
_cell.angle_alpha   90.00
_cell.angle_beta   90.00
_cell.angle_gamma   90.00
#
_symmetry.space_group_name_H-M   'P 1'
#
loop_
_entity.id
_entity.type
_entity.pdbx_description
1 polymer ?
#
loop_
_entity_poly.entity_id
_entity_poly.type
_entity_poly.pdbx_seq_one_letter_code
_entity_poly.pdbx_strand_id
1 'polypeptide(L)'
;GREIAMTQRSASLMRELGLWQRIHDTDPAALSPLRDAKVLNGASPFSMMIGHTLTNRSELGWLVSNHLIRRAAFAEVDAAAKAHGRITLMTGQPITRVLSQGAAAAGSAPAAGSAGSAAGTGDMTEVLLADGTTHRARLLVAADSRFSPTRRAMGVGASMHDFGRTMLVCQMTHEVPHNHVAWEWFDYGQTLALLPMNDDPVTGEHRASTVLTLPHQRIEPLLTMDEEAFGEEMSRRYHGRLGKMKLTSTRHNYPLVGVMPHRLVARRFACVGDAAVGMHPVTAHGFNFGLLSVNTLADELRLAHASGRDIGSPDLLARYERRHMLATRPLYEVTRLIATLYTTEAAPAKLLRNAALHLGQRFTPFRKLVAASLTGSL
;
A
#
# COMPACT_ATOMS: atom_id res chain seq x y z
N GLY A 1 -15.18 -1.33 -4.85
CA GLY A 1 -14.05 -0.77 -4.10
C GLY A 1 -12.72 -1.22 -4.70
N ARG A 2 -11.64 -0.86 -4.04
CA ARG A 2 -10.29 -1.29 -4.45
C ARG A 2 -9.90 -2.56 -3.69
N GLU A 3 -9.35 -3.53 -4.41
CA GLU A 3 -8.79 -4.74 -3.80
C GLU A 3 -7.31 -4.53 -3.44
N ILE A 4 -6.87 -5.19 -2.38
CA ILE A 4 -5.50 -5.15 -1.88
C ILE A 4 -4.86 -6.52 -2.06
N ALA A 5 -3.78 -6.58 -2.81
CA ALA A 5 -2.93 -7.76 -2.84
C ALA A 5 -2.03 -7.77 -1.59
N MET A 6 -2.28 -8.73 -0.74
CA MET A 6 -1.69 -8.84 0.59
C MET A 6 -0.64 -9.95 0.60
N THR A 7 0.56 -9.65 1.10
CA THR A 7 1.61 -10.65 1.28
C THR A 7 1.26 -11.64 2.39
N GLN A 8 1.89 -12.79 2.44
CA GLN A 8 1.73 -13.78 3.52
C GLN A 8 2.03 -13.16 4.90
N ARG A 9 3.07 -12.31 5.00
CA ARG A 9 3.39 -11.61 6.23
C ARG A 9 2.29 -10.67 6.67
N SER A 10 1.72 -9.92 5.75
CA SER A 10 0.59 -9.04 6.05
C SER A 10 -0.65 -9.82 6.46
N ALA A 11 -0.92 -10.96 5.81
CA ALA A 11 -2.00 -11.85 6.21
C ALA A 11 -1.79 -12.42 7.64
N SER A 12 -0.55 -12.74 8.02
CA SER A 12 -0.22 -13.14 9.39
C SER A 12 -0.52 -12.03 10.40
N LEU A 13 -0.07 -10.81 10.13
CA LEU A 13 -0.37 -9.65 10.98
C LEU A 13 -1.88 -9.38 11.08
N MET A 14 -2.61 -9.53 9.98
CA MET A 14 -4.08 -9.41 10.00
C MET A 14 -4.74 -10.47 10.89
N ARG A 15 -4.21 -11.70 10.93
CA ARG A 15 -4.68 -12.77 11.83
C ARG A 15 -4.38 -12.43 13.29
N GLU A 16 -3.14 -12.02 13.59
CA GLU A 16 -2.73 -11.59 14.93
C GLU A 16 -3.57 -10.45 15.49
N LEU A 17 -4.01 -9.53 14.62
CA LEU A 17 -4.87 -8.40 14.97
C LEU A 17 -6.37 -8.74 15.00
N GLY A 18 -6.78 -9.99 14.75
CA GLY A 18 -8.18 -10.40 14.71
C GLY A 18 -8.95 -9.97 13.43
N LEU A 19 -8.33 -9.19 12.57
CA LEU A 19 -8.98 -8.61 11.38
C LEU A 19 -9.34 -9.67 10.34
N TRP A 20 -8.48 -10.66 10.17
CA TRP A 20 -8.69 -11.76 9.24
C TRP A 20 -9.97 -12.54 9.55
N GLN A 21 -10.15 -12.91 10.81
CA GLN A 21 -11.33 -13.66 11.26
C GLN A 21 -12.60 -12.84 11.05
N ARG A 22 -12.61 -11.56 11.38
CA ARG A 22 -13.77 -10.69 11.15
C ARG A 22 -14.17 -10.58 9.68
N ILE A 23 -13.18 -10.53 8.78
CA ILE A 23 -13.45 -10.53 7.34
C ILE A 23 -14.06 -11.86 6.91
N HIS A 24 -13.44 -12.97 7.31
CA HIS A 24 -13.91 -14.31 7.02
C HIS A 24 -15.35 -14.55 7.49
N ASP A 25 -15.67 -14.15 8.72
CA ASP A 25 -17.00 -14.33 9.31
C ASP A 25 -18.05 -13.44 8.62
N THR A 26 -17.63 -12.34 8.02
CA THR A 26 -18.52 -11.45 7.28
C THR A 26 -18.79 -11.95 5.86
N ASP A 27 -17.74 -12.37 5.17
CA ASP A 27 -17.76 -12.85 3.78
C ASP A 27 -16.53 -13.72 3.51
N PRO A 28 -16.65 -15.05 3.65
CA PRO A 28 -15.54 -15.97 3.36
C PRO A 28 -15.02 -15.87 1.92
N ALA A 29 -15.89 -15.50 0.96
CA ALA A 29 -15.52 -15.35 -0.44
C ALA A 29 -14.66 -14.11 -0.72
N ALA A 30 -14.59 -13.17 0.23
CA ALA A 30 -13.75 -11.97 0.11
C ALA A 30 -12.26 -12.22 0.31
N LEU A 31 -11.87 -13.40 0.77
CA LEU A 31 -10.48 -13.82 0.94
C LEU A 31 -10.05 -14.66 -0.25
N SER A 32 -9.63 -14.02 -1.34
CA SER A 32 -9.26 -14.73 -2.58
C SER A 32 -7.77 -15.07 -2.59
N PRO A 33 -7.37 -16.33 -2.80
CA PRO A 33 -5.97 -16.71 -2.90
C PRO A 33 -5.35 -16.11 -4.18
N LEU A 34 -4.13 -15.59 -4.08
CA LEU A 34 -3.28 -15.20 -5.18
C LEU A 34 -2.19 -16.26 -5.30
N ARG A 35 -2.38 -17.24 -6.20
CA ARG A 35 -1.49 -18.40 -6.31
C ARG A 35 -0.23 -18.06 -7.07
N ASP A 36 -0.39 -17.46 -8.25
CA ASP A 36 0.71 -17.15 -9.16
C ASP A 36 0.58 -15.73 -9.70
N ALA A 37 1.68 -15.20 -10.21
CA ALA A 37 1.69 -13.93 -10.94
C ALA A 37 2.32 -14.10 -12.32
N LYS A 38 1.71 -13.46 -13.32
CA LYS A 38 2.11 -13.51 -14.73
C LYS A 38 2.38 -12.11 -15.22
N VAL A 39 3.59 -11.87 -15.71
CA VAL A 39 3.98 -10.59 -16.32
C VAL A 39 3.99 -10.74 -17.83
N LEU A 40 3.25 -9.88 -18.51
CA LEU A 40 3.06 -9.85 -19.97
C LEU A 40 3.64 -8.56 -20.54
N ASN A 41 4.08 -8.56 -21.79
CA ASN A 41 4.62 -7.38 -22.47
C ASN A 41 4.12 -7.27 -23.90
N GLY A 42 3.26 -6.28 -24.18
CA GLY A 42 2.66 -6.03 -25.48
C GLY A 42 1.98 -7.26 -26.06
N ALA A 43 2.09 -7.43 -27.37
CA ALA A 43 1.57 -8.58 -28.11
C ALA A 43 2.47 -9.82 -28.02
N SER A 44 3.57 -9.78 -27.25
CA SER A 44 4.49 -10.91 -27.13
C SER A 44 3.76 -12.15 -26.58
N PRO A 45 3.94 -13.33 -27.21
CA PRO A 45 3.42 -14.58 -26.65
C PRO A 45 4.19 -14.99 -25.38
N PHE A 46 5.37 -14.40 -25.16
CA PHE A 46 6.22 -14.66 -24.00
C PHE A 46 5.66 -13.99 -22.74
N SER A 47 5.66 -14.73 -21.64
CA SER A 47 5.30 -14.21 -20.33
C SER A 47 6.26 -14.75 -19.26
N MET A 48 6.54 -13.93 -18.24
CA MET A 48 7.28 -14.35 -17.07
C MET A 48 6.31 -14.82 -16.00
N MET A 49 6.45 -16.08 -15.56
CA MET A 49 5.67 -16.65 -14.48
C MET A 49 6.44 -16.63 -13.16
N ILE A 50 5.79 -16.16 -12.12
CA ILE A 50 6.25 -16.20 -10.73
C ILE A 50 5.25 -17.10 -10.01
N GLY A 51 5.60 -18.37 -9.90
CA GLY A 51 4.72 -19.38 -9.29
C GLY A 51 4.94 -19.51 -7.78
N HIS A 52 3.90 -19.86 -7.06
CA HIS A 52 3.98 -20.25 -5.65
C HIS A 52 4.98 -21.39 -5.41
N THR A 53 5.20 -22.27 -6.41
CA THR A 53 6.18 -23.37 -6.38
C THR A 53 7.64 -22.89 -6.21
N LEU A 54 7.92 -21.60 -6.42
CA LEU A 54 9.21 -20.99 -6.09
C LEU A 54 9.40 -20.75 -4.59
N THR A 55 8.35 -20.93 -3.82
CA THR A 55 8.26 -20.80 -2.36
C THR A 55 7.74 -22.10 -1.77
N ASN A 56 7.83 -22.27 -0.45
CA ASN A 56 7.24 -23.41 0.25
C ASN A 56 5.79 -23.09 0.70
N ARG A 57 5.01 -22.42 -0.14
CA ARG A 57 3.64 -21.97 0.14
C ARG A 57 2.69 -22.46 -0.94
N SER A 58 1.41 -22.56 -0.63
CA SER A 58 0.33 -22.90 -1.57
C SER A 58 -0.08 -21.71 -2.44
N GLU A 59 0.18 -20.48 -1.98
CA GLU A 59 -0.10 -19.22 -2.67
C GLU A 59 0.96 -18.17 -2.36
N LEU A 60 1.12 -17.18 -3.24
CA LEU A 60 1.99 -16.02 -3.04
C LEU A 60 1.42 -15.06 -1.99
N GLY A 61 0.11 -14.97 -1.92
CA GLY A 61 -0.58 -14.05 -1.02
C GLY A 61 -2.10 -14.12 -1.19
N TRP A 62 -2.77 -13.03 -0.83
CA TRP A 62 -4.22 -12.97 -0.80
C TRP A 62 -4.72 -11.66 -1.38
N LEU A 63 -5.86 -11.70 -2.04
CA LEU A 63 -6.58 -10.51 -2.47
C LEU A 63 -7.75 -10.27 -1.52
N VAL A 64 -7.82 -9.06 -0.96
CA VAL A 64 -8.85 -8.71 0.04
C VAL A 64 -9.38 -7.31 -0.23
N SER A 65 -10.69 -7.12 -0.12
CA SER A 65 -11.31 -5.80 -0.31
C SER A 65 -10.84 -4.80 0.74
N ASN A 66 -10.36 -3.64 0.30
CA ASN A 66 -9.99 -2.54 1.19
C ASN A 66 -11.15 -2.07 2.07
N HIS A 67 -12.37 -2.15 1.56
CA HIS A 67 -13.57 -1.82 2.35
C HIS A 67 -13.73 -2.75 3.55
N LEU A 68 -13.57 -4.05 3.35
CA LEU A 68 -13.67 -5.05 4.41
C LEU A 68 -12.52 -4.94 5.42
N ILE A 69 -11.30 -4.68 4.94
CA ILE A 69 -10.16 -4.41 5.83
C ILE A 69 -10.46 -3.23 6.76
N ARG A 70 -10.95 -2.12 6.21
CA ARG A 70 -11.28 -0.93 6.99
C ARG A 70 -12.43 -1.18 7.98
N ARG A 71 -13.48 -1.89 7.55
CA ARG A 71 -14.62 -2.26 8.41
C ARG A 71 -14.18 -3.15 9.56
N ALA A 72 -13.38 -4.16 9.28
CA ALA A 72 -12.84 -5.06 10.30
C ALA A 72 -11.93 -4.32 11.30
N ALA A 73 -11.03 -3.45 10.79
CA ALA A 73 -10.15 -2.66 11.63
C ALA A 73 -10.93 -1.70 12.55
N PHE A 74 -11.95 -1.02 12.02
CA PHE A 74 -12.79 -0.15 12.84
C PHE A 74 -13.52 -0.95 13.91
N ALA A 75 -14.12 -2.08 13.56
CA ALA A 75 -14.86 -2.93 14.49
C ALA A 75 -13.94 -3.50 15.61
N GLU A 76 -12.71 -3.85 15.28
CA GLU A 76 -11.74 -4.35 16.27
C GLU A 76 -11.32 -3.25 17.24
N VAL A 77 -11.03 -2.06 16.73
CA VAL A 77 -10.67 -0.90 17.58
C VAL A 77 -11.82 -0.47 18.46
N ASP A 78 -13.06 -0.45 17.93
CA ASP A 78 -14.26 -0.13 18.71
C ASP A 78 -14.51 -1.14 19.84
N ALA A 79 -14.35 -2.45 19.53
CA ALA A 79 -14.46 -3.50 20.53
C ALA A 79 -13.38 -3.36 21.63
N ALA A 80 -12.12 -3.09 21.24
CA ALA A 80 -11.04 -2.88 22.19
C ALA A 80 -11.23 -1.61 23.04
N ALA A 81 -11.76 -0.53 22.45
CA ALA A 81 -12.09 0.69 23.16
C ALA A 81 -13.14 0.44 24.24
N LYS A 82 -14.20 -0.30 23.92
CA LYS A 82 -15.27 -0.67 24.86
C LYS A 82 -14.79 -1.63 25.97
N ALA A 83 -13.95 -2.61 25.60
CA ALA A 83 -13.48 -3.61 26.55
C ALA A 83 -12.47 -3.07 27.58
N HIS A 84 -11.61 -2.13 27.19
CA HIS A 84 -10.48 -1.71 28.01
C HIS A 84 -10.53 -0.25 28.45
N GLY A 85 -11.34 0.60 27.84
CA GLY A 85 -11.44 2.04 28.17
C GLY A 85 -10.15 2.84 27.94
N ARG A 86 -9.17 2.26 27.21
CA ARG A 86 -7.84 2.87 26.99
C ARG A 86 -7.70 3.51 25.61
N ILE A 87 -8.70 3.33 24.75
CA ILE A 87 -8.73 3.85 23.39
C ILE A 87 -9.93 4.80 23.30
N THR A 88 -9.69 6.01 22.81
CA THR A 88 -10.75 6.98 22.50
C THR A 88 -10.78 7.19 20.98
N LEU A 89 -11.92 6.88 20.35
CA LEU A 89 -12.17 7.16 18.94
C LEU A 89 -12.86 8.51 18.83
N MET A 90 -12.21 9.46 18.13
CA MET A 90 -12.74 10.78 17.86
C MET A 90 -12.99 10.91 16.36
N THR A 91 -14.25 10.84 15.94
CA THR A 91 -14.67 10.97 14.55
C THR A 91 -15.22 12.36 14.28
N GLY A 92 -15.10 12.85 13.03
CA GLY A 92 -15.59 14.17 12.65
C GLY A 92 -14.79 15.34 13.22
N GLN A 93 -13.62 15.09 13.81
CA GLN A 93 -12.77 16.09 14.43
C GLN A 93 -11.39 16.12 13.74
N PRO A 94 -11.23 16.83 12.62
CA PRO A 94 -9.94 16.95 11.96
C PRO A 94 -8.95 17.75 12.82
N ILE A 95 -7.68 17.34 12.78
CA ILE A 95 -6.57 18.13 13.34
C ILE A 95 -6.37 19.35 12.43
N THR A 96 -6.52 20.55 12.97
CA THR A 96 -6.32 21.80 12.24
C THR A 96 -4.88 22.33 12.37
N ARG A 97 -4.21 22.01 13.49
CA ARG A 97 -2.86 22.50 13.77
C ARG A 97 -2.10 21.54 14.68
N VAL A 98 -0.81 21.41 14.42
CA VAL A 98 0.11 20.71 15.34
C VAL A 98 0.93 21.79 16.05
N LEU A 99 0.87 21.77 17.38
CA LEU A 99 1.54 22.72 18.26
C LEU A 99 2.75 22.04 18.88
N SER A 100 3.84 21.83 18.13
CA SER A 100 5.07 21.28 18.72
C SER A 100 5.80 22.40 19.46
N GLN A 101 6.01 22.25 20.75
CA GLN A 101 6.92 23.12 21.48
C GLN A 101 8.36 22.88 20.96
N GLY A 102 8.90 23.83 20.19
CA GLY A 102 10.25 23.74 19.67
C GLY A 102 10.43 23.88 18.16
N ALA A 103 9.44 24.37 17.42
CA ALA A 103 9.68 24.98 16.11
C ALA A 103 10.30 26.37 16.29
N ALA A 104 11.50 26.42 16.88
CA ALA A 104 12.36 27.57 16.70
C ALA A 104 12.78 27.60 15.23
N ALA A 105 12.74 28.79 14.65
CA ALA A 105 13.07 29.10 13.27
C ALA A 105 14.26 28.27 12.75
N ALA A 106 14.17 27.77 11.53
CA ALA A 106 15.28 27.20 10.80
C ALA A 106 16.49 28.17 10.85
N GLY A 107 17.52 27.84 11.61
CA GLY A 107 18.71 28.69 11.65
C GLY A 107 19.69 28.53 12.81
N SER A 108 19.57 27.54 13.70
CA SER A 108 20.65 27.33 14.68
C SER A 108 20.87 25.83 14.95
N ALA A 109 22.08 25.36 14.72
CA ALA A 109 22.55 24.03 15.07
C ALA A 109 22.50 23.84 16.59
N PRO A 110 22.07 22.66 17.11
CA PRO A 110 22.11 22.40 18.55
C PRO A 110 23.55 22.23 19.01
N ALA A 111 23.94 23.03 20.01
CA ALA A 111 25.18 22.85 20.74
C ALA A 111 25.18 21.49 21.44
N ALA A 112 26.26 20.73 21.28
CA ALA A 112 26.50 19.49 21.99
C ALA A 112 26.73 19.76 23.48
N GLY A 113 25.98 19.07 24.36
CA GLY A 113 26.29 19.03 25.77
C GLY A 113 25.10 19.18 26.70
N SER A 114 24.40 18.09 27.02
CA SER A 114 24.01 17.75 28.40
C SER A 114 23.35 16.37 28.41
N ALA A 115 24.10 15.38 28.87
CA ALA A 115 23.57 14.07 29.26
C ALA A 115 22.84 14.21 30.60
N GLY A 116 21.68 13.56 30.73
CA GLY A 116 21.06 13.23 32.00
C GLY A 116 20.06 14.25 32.55
N SER A 117 18.80 14.11 32.13
CA SER A 117 17.67 14.58 32.93
C SER A 117 16.56 13.53 32.91
N ALA A 118 16.15 13.15 34.13
CA ALA A 118 15.04 12.25 34.41
C ALA A 118 13.79 12.62 33.60
N ALA A 119 12.94 11.63 33.31
CA ALA A 119 11.70 11.78 32.58
C ALA A 119 10.79 12.88 33.18
N GLY A 120 11.04 14.10 32.80
CA GLY A 120 10.23 15.27 33.20
C GLY A 120 8.89 15.26 32.47
N THR A 121 7.84 15.56 33.21
CA THR A 121 6.44 15.72 32.77
C THR A 121 6.21 16.80 31.74
N GLY A 122 7.25 17.41 31.16
CA GLY A 122 7.18 18.61 30.34
C GLY A 122 7.25 18.43 28.81
N ASP A 123 7.70 17.27 28.31
CA ASP A 123 7.95 17.11 26.87
C ASP A 123 6.81 16.35 26.18
N MET A 124 5.82 17.07 25.68
CA MET A 124 4.63 16.56 25.01
C MET A 124 4.48 17.22 23.63
N THR A 125 3.84 16.54 22.70
CA THR A 125 3.33 17.15 21.48
C THR A 125 1.87 17.55 21.68
N GLU A 126 1.41 18.60 21.01
CA GLU A 126 0.03 19.10 21.14
C GLU A 126 -0.60 19.21 19.77
N VAL A 127 -1.88 18.90 19.69
CA VAL A 127 -2.71 19.07 18.49
C VAL A 127 -3.96 19.85 18.80
N LEU A 128 -4.34 20.76 17.92
CA LEU A 128 -5.57 21.53 17.97
C LEU A 128 -6.58 20.90 17.02
N LEU A 129 -7.77 20.58 17.50
CA LEU A 129 -8.88 20.05 16.71
C LEU A 129 -9.75 21.18 16.14
N ALA A 130 -10.64 20.81 15.22
CA ALA A 130 -11.54 21.76 14.56
C ALA A 130 -12.54 22.44 15.53
N ASP A 131 -12.90 21.77 16.63
CA ASP A 131 -13.77 22.33 17.68
C ASP A 131 -13.03 23.28 18.66
N GLY A 132 -11.74 23.52 18.44
CA GLY A 132 -10.91 24.37 19.29
C GLY A 132 -10.31 23.65 20.50
N THR A 133 -10.58 22.37 20.71
CA THR A 133 -9.96 21.61 21.81
C THR A 133 -8.52 21.26 21.50
N THR A 134 -7.70 21.23 22.54
CA THR A 134 -6.27 20.88 22.45
C THR A 134 -6.02 19.54 23.15
N HIS A 135 -5.37 18.62 22.44
CA HIS A 135 -4.93 17.36 23.00
C HIS A 135 -3.40 17.30 23.10
N ARG A 136 -2.92 16.77 24.21
CA ARG A 136 -1.49 16.57 24.50
C ARG A 136 -1.14 15.09 24.51
N ALA A 137 -0.02 14.72 23.88
CA ALA A 137 0.42 13.34 23.81
C ALA A 137 1.94 13.20 23.94
N ARG A 138 2.41 12.07 24.46
CA ARG A 138 3.83 11.72 24.51
C ARG A 138 4.41 11.40 23.13
N LEU A 139 3.55 10.98 22.20
CA LEU A 139 3.89 10.68 20.81
C LEU A 139 2.70 10.98 19.91
N LEU A 140 2.91 11.67 18.81
CA LEU A 140 1.96 11.85 17.71
C LEU A 140 2.33 10.90 16.58
N VAL A 141 1.37 10.12 16.07
CA VAL A 141 1.55 9.23 14.93
C VAL A 141 0.67 9.68 13.77
N ALA A 142 1.27 10.01 12.64
CA ALA A 142 0.54 10.32 11.41
C ALA A 142 0.30 9.07 10.58
N ALA A 143 -0.97 8.75 10.36
CA ALA A 143 -1.46 7.66 9.50
C ALA A 143 -2.50 8.18 8.49
N ASP A 144 -2.41 9.46 8.12
CA ASP A 144 -3.42 10.20 7.38
C ASP A 144 -3.40 9.92 5.86
N SER A 145 -2.29 10.16 5.15
CA SER A 145 -2.16 9.84 3.71
C SER A 145 -0.71 10.03 3.22
N ARG A 146 -0.44 9.64 1.96
CA ARG A 146 0.84 9.94 1.29
C ARG A 146 1.12 11.45 1.19
N PHE A 147 0.09 12.28 1.11
CA PHE A 147 0.20 13.73 1.11
C PHE A 147 0.10 14.35 2.50
N SER A 148 0.29 13.58 3.54
CA SER A 148 0.14 13.88 4.96
C SER A 148 0.28 15.37 5.32
N PRO A 149 -0.79 16.06 5.68
CA PRO A 149 -0.73 17.40 6.22
C PRO A 149 -0.02 17.44 7.58
N THR A 150 -0.24 16.38 8.40
CA THR A 150 0.40 16.24 9.72
C THR A 150 1.92 16.15 9.60
N ARG A 151 2.43 15.34 8.66
CA ARG A 151 3.87 15.25 8.38
C ARG A 151 4.45 16.61 7.99
N ARG A 152 3.77 17.34 7.09
CA ARG A 152 4.21 18.68 6.66
C ARG A 152 4.20 19.68 7.81
N ALA A 153 3.17 19.65 8.67
CA ALA A 153 3.10 20.50 9.84
C ALA A 153 4.25 20.24 10.83
N MET A 154 4.77 19.01 10.87
CA MET A 154 5.95 18.63 11.64
C MET A 154 7.28 18.96 10.95
N GLY A 155 7.28 19.70 9.84
CA GLY A 155 8.48 20.10 9.10
C GLY A 155 9.17 18.98 8.34
N VAL A 156 8.51 17.83 8.14
CA VAL A 156 9.06 16.69 7.41
C VAL A 156 8.68 16.79 5.93
N GLY A 157 9.64 17.14 5.09
CA GLY A 157 9.51 17.17 3.63
C GLY A 157 9.45 15.79 3.00
N ALA A 158 9.08 15.76 1.72
CA ALA A 158 9.06 14.54 0.92
C ALA A 158 9.38 14.83 -0.54
N SER A 159 10.03 13.87 -1.21
CA SER A 159 10.16 13.86 -2.66
C SER A 159 8.87 13.28 -3.25
N MET A 160 8.31 13.97 -4.25
CA MET A 160 7.11 13.53 -4.97
C MET A 160 7.46 13.31 -6.43
N HIS A 161 6.90 12.25 -7.00
CA HIS A 161 7.04 11.91 -8.41
C HIS A 161 5.67 11.61 -9.00
N ASP A 162 5.19 12.50 -9.87
CA ASP A 162 3.99 12.26 -10.66
C ASP A 162 4.37 11.49 -11.93
N PHE A 163 3.74 10.34 -12.15
CA PHE A 163 3.97 9.49 -13.32
C PHE A 163 3.18 9.96 -14.54
N GLY A 164 2.38 11.02 -14.43
CA GLY A 164 1.52 11.54 -15.52
C GLY A 164 0.42 10.56 -15.93
N ARG A 165 0.04 9.64 -15.06
CA ARG A 165 -0.91 8.57 -15.33
C ARG A 165 -1.95 8.46 -14.21
N THR A 166 -3.12 7.93 -14.60
CA THR A 166 -4.20 7.60 -13.67
C THR A 166 -4.54 6.12 -13.81
N MET A 167 -4.71 5.43 -12.71
CA MET A 167 -5.30 4.08 -12.71
C MET A 167 -6.81 4.17 -12.53
N LEU A 168 -7.54 3.39 -13.32
CA LEU A 168 -8.95 3.10 -13.17
C LEU A 168 -9.08 1.70 -12.60
N VAL A 169 -9.87 1.56 -11.54
CA VAL A 169 -10.06 0.29 -10.82
C VAL A 169 -11.54 -0.03 -10.76
N CYS A 170 -11.90 -1.26 -11.11
CA CYS A 170 -13.27 -1.78 -10.97
C CYS A 170 -13.25 -3.30 -10.81
N GLN A 171 -14.38 -3.88 -10.42
CA GLN A 171 -14.60 -5.32 -10.46
C GLN A 171 -15.37 -5.68 -11.72
N MET A 172 -15.01 -6.79 -12.32
CA MET A 172 -15.65 -7.32 -13.53
C MET A 172 -15.85 -8.84 -13.40
N THR A 173 -16.92 -9.35 -14.01
CA THR A 173 -17.05 -10.76 -14.32
C THR A 173 -16.48 -11.06 -15.72
N HIS A 174 -16.12 -12.30 -15.98
CA HIS A 174 -15.55 -12.77 -17.25
C HIS A 174 -15.77 -14.27 -17.45
N GLU A 175 -15.64 -14.76 -18.70
CA GLU A 175 -16.00 -16.12 -19.09
C GLU A 175 -14.87 -17.13 -18.89
N VAL A 176 -13.61 -16.75 -19.11
CA VAL A 176 -12.46 -17.65 -19.06
C VAL A 176 -11.81 -17.63 -17.68
N PRO A 177 -11.69 -18.77 -16.97
CA PRO A 177 -11.15 -18.79 -15.62
C PRO A 177 -9.70 -18.29 -15.55
N HIS A 178 -9.41 -17.43 -14.59
CA HIS A 178 -8.06 -16.90 -14.31
C HIS A 178 -7.18 -17.84 -13.49
N ASN A 179 -7.74 -18.94 -12.91
CA ASN A 179 -7.02 -19.95 -12.12
C ASN A 179 -6.21 -19.36 -10.94
N HIS A 180 -6.68 -18.27 -10.35
CA HIS A 180 -6.01 -17.52 -9.30
C HIS A 180 -4.62 -16.97 -9.67
N VAL A 181 -4.40 -16.71 -10.96
CA VAL A 181 -3.20 -16.09 -11.50
C VAL A 181 -3.42 -14.59 -11.64
N ALA A 182 -2.64 -13.77 -10.93
CA ALA A 182 -2.61 -12.33 -11.16
C ALA A 182 -1.86 -12.01 -12.46
N TRP A 183 -2.34 -11.04 -13.21
CA TRP A 183 -1.66 -10.56 -14.42
C TRP A 183 -1.18 -9.13 -14.19
N GLU A 184 0.04 -8.85 -14.65
CA GLU A 184 0.55 -7.51 -14.87
C GLU A 184 0.96 -7.43 -16.33
N TRP A 185 0.19 -6.71 -17.12
CA TRP A 185 0.37 -6.63 -18.55
C TRP A 185 0.79 -5.23 -18.97
N PHE A 186 2.04 -5.09 -19.30
CA PHE A 186 2.59 -3.87 -19.87
C PHE A 186 2.32 -3.84 -21.37
N ASP A 187 1.33 -3.08 -21.76
CA ASP A 187 1.00 -2.86 -23.17
C ASP A 187 1.36 -1.41 -23.58
N TYR A 188 1.45 -1.19 -24.89
CA TYR A 188 1.90 0.08 -25.42
C TYR A 188 0.89 1.22 -25.08
N GLY A 189 1.36 2.20 -24.30
CA GLY A 189 0.54 3.33 -23.85
C GLY A 189 -0.42 3.03 -22.71
N GLN A 190 -0.51 1.79 -22.25
CA GLN A 190 -1.35 1.37 -21.11
C GLN A 190 -0.68 0.27 -20.28
N THR A 191 -1.16 0.10 -19.05
CA THR A 191 -0.87 -1.09 -18.24
C THR A 191 -2.19 -1.67 -17.75
N LEU A 192 -2.33 -2.98 -17.86
CA LEU A 192 -3.48 -3.74 -17.41
C LEU A 192 -3.06 -4.66 -16.28
N ALA A 193 -3.73 -4.61 -15.13
CA ALA A 193 -3.59 -5.63 -14.12
C ALA A 193 -4.92 -6.37 -13.91
N LEU A 194 -4.84 -7.68 -13.79
CA LEU A 194 -5.93 -8.55 -13.38
C LEU A 194 -5.58 -9.13 -12.02
N LEU A 195 -6.42 -8.86 -11.04
CA LEU A 195 -6.28 -9.43 -9.70
C LEU A 195 -7.40 -10.46 -9.49
N PRO A 196 -7.06 -11.75 -9.32
CA PRO A 196 -8.03 -12.84 -9.30
C PRO A 196 -8.87 -12.80 -8.02
N MET A 197 -10.18 -12.71 -8.16
CA MET A 197 -11.13 -12.84 -7.06
C MET A 197 -11.72 -14.27 -7.06
N ASN A 198 -12.29 -14.70 -5.93
CA ASN A 198 -13.12 -15.89 -5.92
C ASN A 198 -14.33 -15.69 -6.82
N ASP A 199 -14.82 -16.79 -7.38
CA ASP A 199 -16.02 -16.79 -8.19
C ASP A 199 -17.21 -16.25 -7.38
N ASP A 200 -18.19 -15.72 -8.08
CA ASP A 200 -19.40 -15.24 -7.41
C ASP A 200 -20.11 -16.41 -6.75
N PRO A 201 -20.38 -16.37 -5.44
CA PRO A 201 -20.96 -17.51 -4.73
C PRO A 201 -22.41 -17.81 -5.11
N VAL A 202 -23.08 -16.88 -5.80
CA VAL A 202 -24.49 -17.02 -6.21
C VAL A 202 -24.58 -17.42 -7.68
N THR A 203 -23.87 -16.74 -8.56
CA THR A 203 -23.94 -16.93 -10.01
C THR A 203 -22.90 -17.91 -10.54
N GLY A 204 -21.82 -18.17 -9.80
CA GLY A 204 -20.67 -18.95 -10.25
C GLY A 204 -19.80 -18.25 -11.29
N GLU A 205 -20.08 -17.00 -11.63
CA GLU A 205 -19.29 -16.23 -12.60
C GLU A 205 -17.87 -15.95 -12.07
N HIS A 206 -16.88 -16.08 -12.93
CA HIS A 206 -15.50 -15.70 -12.60
C HIS A 206 -15.39 -14.22 -12.39
N ARG A 207 -14.76 -13.78 -11.29
CA ARG A 207 -14.60 -12.37 -10.93
C ARG A 207 -13.14 -11.96 -10.86
N ALA A 208 -12.87 -10.74 -11.25
CA ALA A 208 -11.55 -10.12 -11.09
C ALA A 208 -11.67 -8.64 -10.74
N SER A 209 -10.73 -8.14 -9.96
CA SER A 209 -10.47 -6.70 -9.86
C SER A 209 -9.52 -6.32 -11.00
N THR A 210 -9.98 -5.44 -11.87
CA THR A 210 -9.23 -4.96 -13.03
C THR A 210 -8.67 -3.58 -12.74
N VAL A 211 -7.41 -3.37 -13.12
CA VAL A 211 -6.73 -2.08 -13.02
C VAL A 211 -6.22 -1.70 -14.40
N LEU A 212 -6.71 -0.59 -14.91
CA LEU A 212 -6.25 -0.01 -16.17
C LEU A 212 -5.52 1.29 -15.88
N THR A 213 -4.27 1.40 -16.31
CA THR A 213 -3.45 2.62 -16.14
C THR A 213 -3.23 3.30 -17.50
N LEU A 214 -3.63 4.55 -17.60
CA LEU A 214 -3.53 5.39 -18.80
C LEU A 214 -2.96 6.79 -18.47
N PRO A 215 -2.48 7.55 -19.47
CA PRO A 215 -2.28 8.99 -19.34
C PRO A 215 -3.57 9.68 -18.83
N HIS A 216 -3.44 10.71 -18.01
CA HIS A 216 -4.58 11.37 -17.34
C HIS A 216 -5.72 11.72 -18.30
N GLN A 217 -5.41 12.27 -19.49
CA GLN A 217 -6.39 12.73 -20.47
C GLN A 217 -7.22 11.58 -21.10
N ARG A 218 -6.78 10.33 -20.99
CA ARG A 218 -7.43 9.17 -21.61
C ARG A 218 -8.36 8.41 -20.66
N ILE A 219 -8.48 8.84 -19.42
CA ILE A 219 -9.33 8.17 -18.41
C ILE A 219 -10.78 8.65 -18.47
N GLU A 220 -11.01 9.94 -18.69
CA GLU A 220 -12.34 10.55 -18.62
C GLU A 220 -13.41 9.85 -19.50
N PRO A 221 -13.12 9.51 -20.77
CA PRO A 221 -14.08 8.79 -21.60
C PRO A 221 -14.51 7.44 -21.03
N LEU A 222 -13.62 6.77 -20.29
CA LEU A 222 -13.91 5.47 -19.68
C LEU A 222 -14.74 5.59 -18.40
N LEU A 223 -14.67 6.72 -17.71
CA LEU A 223 -15.48 6.96 -16.51
C LEU A 223 -16.93 7.25 -16.86
N THR A 224 -17.18 7.89 -17.99
CA THR A 224 -18.52 8.30 -18.46
C THR A 224 -19.19 7.30 -19.39
N MET A 225 -18.44 6.29 -19.88
CA MET A 225 -18.94 5.24 -20.76
C MET A 225 -20.05 4.42 -20.05
N ASP A 226 -21.08 4.00 -20.77
CA ASP A 226 -22.07 3.06 -20.22
C ASP A 226 -21.45 1.70 -19.86
N GLU A 227 -22.15 0.88 -19.12
CA GLU A 227 -21.59 -0.35 -18.55
C GLU A 227 -21.32 -1.41 -19.64
N GLU A 228 -22.20 -1.50 -20.66
CA GLU A 228 -22.06 -2.48 -21.74
C GLU A 228 -20.86 -2.12 -22.64
N ALA A 229 -20.80 -0.87 -23.11
CA ALA A 229 -19.69 -0.37 -23.91
C ALA A 229 -18.35 -0.44 -23.13
N PHE A 230 -18.37 -0.20 -21.83
CA PHE A 230 -17.19 -0.36 -21.00
C PHE A 230 -16.74 -1.83 -20.91
N GLY A 231 -17.67 -2.77 -20.79
CA GLY A 231 -17.40 -4.21 -20.81
C GLY A 231 -16.75 -4.67 -22.11
N GLU A 232 -17.28 -4.20 -23.26
CA GLU A 232 -16.71 -4.46 -24.59
C GLU A 232 -15.31 -3.86 -24.74
N GLU A 233 -15.13 -2.62 -24.32
CA GLU A 233 -13.82 -1.95 -24.35
C GLU A 233 -12.78 -2.69 -23.50
N MET A 234 -13.16 -3.15 -22.31
CA MET A 234 -12.26 -3.94 -21.46
C MET A 234 -11.94 -5.31 -22.07
N SER A 235 -12.94 -6.02 -22.63
CA SER A 235 -12.73 -7.27 -23.37
C SER A 235 -11.74 -7.08 -24.53
N ARG A 236 -11.87 -5.98 -25.28
CA ARG A 236 -10.96 -5.62 -26.35
C ARG A 236 -9.54 -5.34 -25.85
N ARG A 237 -9.40 -4.60 -24.73
CA ARG A 237 -8.09 -4.28 -24.13
C ARG A 237 -7.38 -5.52 -23.61
N TYR A 238 -8.12 -6.48 -23.06
CA TYR A 238 -7.58 -7.78 -22.66
C TYR A 238 -7.41 -8.76 -23.84
N HIS A 239 -7.58 -8.27 -25.10
CA HIS A 239 -7.43 -9.02 -26.35
C HIS A 239 -8.32 -10.29 -26.40
N GLY A 240 -9.49 -10.26 -25.78
CA GLY A 240 -10.42 -11.39 -25.69
C GLY A 240 -9.94 -12.56 -24.86
N ARG A 241 -8.81 -12.46 -24.15
CA ARG A 241 -8.21 -13.57 -23.36
C ARG A 241 -9.06 -14.03 -22.19
N LEU A 242 -9.99 -13.20 -21.74
CA LEU A 242 -10.92 -13.50 -20.65
C LEU A 242 -12.37 -13.75 -21.17
N GLY A 243 -12.55 -13.79 -22.48
CA GLY A 243 -13.88 -13.81 -23.07
C GLY A 243 -14.61 -12.48 -22.90
N LYS A 244 -15.93 -12.52 -22.83
CA LYS A 244 -16.75 -11.34 -22.58
C LYS A 244 -16.60 -10.90 -21.12
N MET A 245 -16.33 -9.62 -20.93
CA MET A 245 -16.19 -9.01 -19.59
C MET A 245 -17.38 -8.09 -19.32
N LYS A 246 -17.90 -8.09 -18.08
CA LYS A 246 -18.99 -7.23 -17.64
C LYS A 246 -18.62 -6.48 -16.38
N LEU A 247 -18.96 -5.21 -16.31
CA LEU A 247 -18.75 -4.39 -15.11
C LEU A 247 -19.72 -4.82 -14.00
N THR A 248 -19.21 -5.00 -12.78
CA THR A 248 -20.01 -5.40 -11.61
C THR A 248 -19.84 -4.48 -10.41
N SER A 249 -19.12 -3.38 -10.57
CA SER A 249 -18.91 -2.38 -9.51
C SER A 249 -18.83 -0.97 -10.08
N THR A 250 -18.82 0.03 -9.19
CA THR A 250 -18.44 1.39 -9.58
C THR A 250 -16.99 1.44 -10.05
N ARG A 251 -16.71 2.38 -10.96
CA ARG A 251 -15.36 2.69 -11.46
C ARG A 251 -14.73 3.77 -10.58
N HIS A 252 -13.51 3.53 -10.13
CA HIS A 252 -12.75 4.46 -9.31
C HIS A 252 -11.46 4.84 -10.01
N ASN A 253 -11.08 6.11 -9.97
CA ASN A 253 -9.84 6.59 -10.56
C ASN A 253 -8.90 7.18 -9.49
N TYR A 254 -7.60 6.94 -9.68
CA TYR A 254 -6.55 7.40 -8.77
C TYR A 254 -5.34 7.89 -9.56
N PRO A 255 -4.90 9.15 -9.41
CA PRO A 255 -3.66 9.62 -10.00
C PRO A 255 -2.46 8.88 -9.38
N LEU A 256 -1.50 8.53 -10.22
CA LEU A 256 -0.31 7.80 -9.80
C LEU A 256 0.79 8.77 -9.40
N VAL A 257 0.90 9.00 -8.10
CA VAL A 257 1.94 9.85 -7.50
C VAL A 257 2.68 9.05 -6.44
N GLY A 258 3.98 8.89 -6.64
CA GLY A 258 4.89 8.34 -5.63
C GLY A 258 5.31 9.43 -4.65
N VAL A 259 5.35 9.11 -3.35
CA VAL A 259 5.78 10.04 -2.31
C VAL A 259 6.74 9.31 -1.37
N MET A 260 7.95 9.83 -1.24
CA MET A 260 8.96 9.34 -0.31
C MET A 260 9.35 10.46 0.65
N PRO A 261 8.97 10.38 1.92
CA PRO A 261 9.43 11.33 2.93
C PRO A 261 10.94 11.29 3.09
N HIS A 262 11.55 12.44 3.35
CA HIS A 262 12.97 12.55 3.61
C HIS A 262 13.35 11.92 4.96
N ARG A 263 12.41 11.98 5.92
CA ARG A 263 12.46 11.32 7.23
C ARG A 263 11.08 10.79 7.59
N LEU A 264 11.04 9.79 8.48
CA LEU A 264 9.78 9.24 8.98
C LEU A 264 9.44 9.76 10.36
N VAL A 265 10.36 10.48 11.00
CA VAL A 265 10.24 10.92 12.39
C VAL A 265 10.66 12.37 12.56
N ALA A 266 10.11 13.00 13.59
CA ALA A 266 10.53 14.27 14.14
C ALA A 266 10.41 14.20 15.68
N ARG A 267 10.61 15.31 16.39
CA ARG A 267 10.45 15.33 17.84
C ARG A 267 9.06 14.86 18.24
N ARG A 268 8.98 13.74 18.98
CA ARG A 268 7.73 13.10 19.44
C ARG A 268 6.71 12.87 18.32
N PHE A 269 7.21 12.49 17.15
CA PHE A 269 6.40 12.29 15.96
C PHE A 269 6.92 11.14 15.11
N ALA A 270 6.00 10.32 14.58
CA ALA A 270 6.29 9.27 13.62
C ALA A 270 5.21 9.20 12.52
N CYS A 271 5.64 8.91 11.28
CA CYS A 271 4.75 8.56 10.17
C CYS A 271 4.60 7.04 10.07
N VAL A 272 3.39 6.56 9.78
CA VAL A 272 3.11 5.16 9.44
C VAL A 272 2.18 5.09 8.22
N GLY A 273 2.02 3.91 7.65
CA GLY A 273 1.14 3.73 6.49
C GLY A 273 1.61 4.52 5.26
N ASP A 274 0.67 5.04 4.50
CA ASP A 274 0.95 5.87 3.32
C ASP A 274 1.65 7.20 3.68
N ALA A 275 1.54 7.68 4.92
CA ALA A 275 2.30 8.85 5.39
C ALA A 275 3.80 8.58 5.48
N ALA A 276 4.21 7.32 5.71
CA ALA A 276 5.60 6.88 5.72
C ALA A 276 6.14 6.55 4.33
N VAL A 277 5.31 6.01 3.43
CA VAL A 277 5.70 5.73 2.04
C VAL A 277 4.50 5.59 1.12
N GLY A 278 4.39 6.48 0.13
CA GLY A 278 3.38 6.39 -0.94
C GLY A 278 3.97 5.76 -2.19
N MET A 279 3.79 4.45 -2.39
CA MET A 279 4.38 3.72 -3.53
C MET A 279 3.49 3.74 -4.79
N HIS A 280 4.15 3.55 -5.94
CA HIS A 280 3.45 3.19 -7.18
C HIS A 280 2.83 1.79 -7.03
N PRO A 281 1.58 1.56 -7.45
CA PRO A 281 0.85 0.31 -7.20
C PRO A 281 1.36 -0.91 -7.99
N VAL A 282 2.22 -0.75 -8.99
CA VAL A 282 2.68 -1.84 -9.88
C VAL A 282 3.25 -3.06 -9.17
N THR A 283 3.80 -2.90 -7.98
CA THR A 283 4.30 -4.00 -7.16
C THR A 283 3.36 -4.43 -6.04
N ALA A 284 2.20 -3.78 -5.91
CA ALA A 284 1.17 -4.06 -4.90
C ALA A 284 1.67 -4.01 -3.42
N HIS A 285 2.77 -3.29 -3.15
CA HIS A 285 3.41 -3.27 -1.82
C HIS A 285 2.95 -2.13 -0.90
N GLY A 286 2.17 -1.16 -1.37
CA GLY A 286 1.80 0.03 -0.59
C GLY A 286 1.16 -0.33 0.76
N PHE A 287 0.08 -1.11 0.76
CA PHE A 287 -0.57 -1.57 1.99
C PHE A 287 0.37 -2.44 2.86
N ASN A 288 1.12 -3.34 2.24
CA ASN A 288 2.01 -4.27 2.94
C ASN A 288 3.11 -3.53 3.72
N PHE A 289 3.71 -2.50 3.12
CA PHE A 289 4.68 -1.65 3.82
C PHE A 289 4.03 -0.72 4.83
N GLY A 290 2.81 -0.27 4.55
CA GLY A 290 2.02 0.48 5.53
C GLY A 290 1.83 -0.34 6.81
N LEU A 291 1.37 -1.58 6.69
CA LEU A 291 1.18 -2.47 7.83
C LEU A 291 2.50 -2.84 8.52
N LEU A 292 3.58 -3.04 7.74
CA LEU A 292 4.93 -3.26 8.28
C LEU A 292 5.40 -2.06 9.11
N SER A 293 5.13 -0.82 8.68
CA SER A 293 5.50 0.38 9.43
C SER A 293 4.81 0.43 10.79
N VAL A 294 3.51 0.11 10.81
CA VAL A 294 2.72 0.04 12.06
C VAL A 294 3.32 -1.00 12.99
N ASN A 295 3.58 -2.21 12.50
CA ASN A 295 4.16 -3.28 13.31
C ASN A 295 5.56 -2.91 13.85
N THR A 296 6.42 -2.35 12.98
CA THR A 296 7.79 -1.95 13.38
C THR A 296 7.78 -0.87 14.46
N LEU A 297 6.89 0.13 14.34
CA LEU A 297 6.74 1.17 15.38
C LEU A 297 6.18 0.56 16.66
N ALA A 298 5.15 -0.27 16.57
CA ALA A 298 4.53 -0.93 17.73
C ALA A 298 5.53 -1.77 18.52
N ASP A 299 6.42 -2.50 17.85
CA ASP A 299 7.48 -3.29 18.49
C ASP A 299 8.44 -2.40 19.29
N GLU A 300 8.91 -1.30 18.71
CA GLU A 300 9.78 -0.34 19.41
C GLU A 300 9.07 0.31 20.61
N LEU A 301 7.79 0.64 20.47
CA LEU A 301 6.99 1.21 21.56
C LEU A 301 6.77 0.21 22.70
N ARG A 302 6.47 -1.06 22.39
CA ARG A 302 6.32 -2.13 23.40
C ARG A 302 7.62 -2.34 24.18
N LEU A 303 8.76 -2.42 23.48
CA LEU A 303 10.07 -2.58 24.12
C LEU A 303 10.41 -1.39 25.03
N ALA A 304 10.13 -0.17 24.61
CA ALA A 304 10.36 1.01 25.44
C ALA A 304 9.45 1.03 26.66
N HIS A 305 8.17 0.74 26.50
CA HIS A 305 7.20 0.70 27.58
C HIS A 305 7.55 -0.36 28.62
N ALA A 306 7.88 -1.58 28.19
CA ALA A 306 8.30 -2.67 29.07
C ALA A 306 9.58 -2.36 29.87
N SER A 307 10.43 -1.48 29.34
CA SER A 307 11.69 -1.04 29.99
C SER A 307 11.54 0.28 30.75
N GLY A 308 10.33 0.82 30.92
CA GLY A 308 10.08 2.13 31.55
C GLY A 308 10.68 3.32 30.80
N ARG A 309 11.08 3.14 29.52
CA ARG A 309 11.70 4.20 28.71
C ARG A 309 10.63 5.09 28.07
N ASP A 310 11.03 6.29 27.71
CA ASP A 310 10.15 7.23 27.03
C ASP A 310 9.84 6.77 25.60
N ILE A 311 8.53 6.58 25.31
CA ILE A 311 8.03 6.15 23.99
C ILE A 311 8.22 7.21 22.88
N GLY A 312 8.45 8.47 23.25
CA GLY A 312 8.74 9.56 22.30
C GLY A 312 10.24 9.90 22.19
N SER A 313 11.13 9.06 22.76
CA SER A 313 12.55 9.32 22.75
C SER A 313 13.16 9.33 21.35
N PRO A 314 14.14 10.22 21.06
CA PRO A 314 14.80 10.29 19.76
C PRO A 314 15.43 8.98 19.33
N ASP A 315 16.02 8.23 20.25
CA ASP A 315 16.68 6.95 19.96
C ASP A 315 15.71 5.87 19.50
N LEU A 316 14.52 5.79 20.12
CA LEU A 316 13.47 4.88 19.71
C LEU A 316 13.00 5.21 18.30
N LEU A 317 12.69 6.48 18.08
CA LEU A 317 12.19 6.95 16.78
C LEU A 317 13.23 6.76 15.68
N ALA A 318 14.52 7.00 15.94
CA ALA A 318 15.60 6.74 15.01
C ALA A 318 15.76 5.23 14.68
N ARG A 319 15.55 4.32 15.66
CA ARG A 319 15.55 2.86 15.38
C ARG A 319 14.39 2.46 14.49
N TYR A 320 13.18 2.95 14.79
CA TYR A 320 12.01 2.75 13.93
C TYR A 320 12.29 3.20 12.48
N GLU A 321 12.71 4.46 12.32
CA GLU A 321 13.01 5.04 11.00
C GLU A 321 14.02 4.20 10.23
N ARG A 322 15.15 3.86 10.86
CA ARG A 322 16.22 3.07 10.23
C ARG A 322 15.72 1.69 9.80
N ARG A 323 15.01 0.96 10.68
CA ARG A 323 14.48 -0.37 10.37
C ARG A 323 13.49 -0.33 9.21
N HIS A 324 12.57 0.62 9.22
CA HIS A 324 11.54 0.72 8.18
C HIS A 324 12.13 1.22 6.85
N MET A 325 13.01 2.20 6.86
CA MET A 325 13.66 2.71 5.64
C MET A 325 14.56 1.66 4.98
N LEU A 326 15.29 0.86 5.74
CA LEU A 326 16.09 -0.26 5.19
C LEU A 326 15.21 -1.30 4.49
N ALA A 327 14.03 -1.59 5.04
CA ALA A 327 13.11 -2.54 4.45
C ALA A 327 12.37 -1.99 3.21
N THR A 328 12.09 -0.68 3.14
CA THR A 328 11.17 -0.13 2.14
C THR A 328 11.85 0.61 1.00
N ARG A 329 12.91 1.38 1.29
CA ARG A 329 13.56 2.25 0.30
C ARG A 329 14.12 1.51 -0.91
N PRO A 330 14.78 0.35 -0.78
CA PRO A 330 15.29 -0.37 -1.95
C PRO A 330 14.16 -0.75 -2.92
N LEU A 331 13.06 -1.29 -2.40
CA LEU A 331 11.93 -1.70 -3.24
C LEU A 331 11.15 -0.49 -3.79
N TYR A 332 11.08 0.62 -3.05
CA TYR A 332 10.54 1.88 -3.58
C TYR A 332 11.31 2.34 -4.82
N GLU A 333 12.65 2.35 -4.77
CA GLU A 333 13.47 2.78 -5.92
C GLU A 333 13.37 1.81 -7.09
N VAL A 334 13.38 0.50 -6.84
CA VAL A 334 13.15 -0.53 -7.87
C VAL A 334 11.77 -0.36 -8.51
N THR A 335 10.73 -0.17 -7.71
CA THR A 335 9.35 0.05 -8.19
C THR A 335 9.27 1.31 -9.05
N ARG A 336 9.90 2.41 -8.61
CA ARG A 336 9.97 3.66 -9.37
C ARG A 336 10.69 3.46 -10.71
N LEU A 337 11.80 2.76 -10.71
CA LEU A 337 12.55 2.44 -11.94
C LEU A 337 11.70 1.59 -12.91
N ILE A 338 11.06 0.54 -12.42
CA ILE A 338 10.15 -0.31 -13.22
C ILE A 338 9.03 0.56 -13.79
N ALA A 339 8.32 1.33 -12.97
CA ALA A 339 7.24 2.18 -13.42
C ALA A 339 7.69 3.17 -14.49
N THR A 340 8.84 3.82 -14.32
CA THR A 340 9.43 4.73 -15.31
C THR A 340 9.80 4.00 -16.60
N LEU A 341 10.46 2.85 -16.51
CA LEU A 341 10.84 2.05 -17.67
C LEU A 341 9.62 1.62 -18.49
N TYR A 342 8.55 1.20 -17.82
CA TYR A 342 7.33 0.71 -18.50
C TYR A 342 6.39 1.83 -18.96
N THR A 343 6.54 3.04 -18.47
CA THR A 343 5.81 4.22 -18.95
C THR A 343 6.51 4.95 -20.11
N THR A 344 7.79 4.68 -20.35
CA THR A 344 8.58 5.29 -21.43
C THR A 344 8.33 4.55 -22.75
N GLU A 345 7.89 5.25 -23.80
CA GLU A 345 7.55 4.65 -25.11
C GLU A 345 8.72 4.62 -26.11
N ALA A 346 9.89 5.12 -25.72
CA ALA A 346 11.08 5.13 -26.59
C ALA A 346 11.53 3.73 -26.99
N ALA A 347 12.00 3.58 -28.25
CA ALA A 347 12.44 2.29 -28.79
C ALA A 347 13.50 1.56 -27.92
N PRO A 348 14.51 2.24 -27.33
CA PRO A 348 15.46 1.58 -26.45
C PRO A 348 14.81 0.98 -25.19
N ALA A 349 13.78 1.66 -24.63
CA ALA A 349 13.06 1.17 -23.46
C ALA A 349 12.26 -0.11 -23.77
N LYS A 350 11.69 -0.22 -24.97
CA LYS A 350 10.97 -1.43 -25.43
C LYS A 350 11.90 -2.63 -25.56
N LEU A 351 13.12 -2.43 -26.11
CA LEU A 351 14.14 -3.47 -26.19
C LEU A 351 14.63 -3.92 -24.80
N LEU A 352 14.88 -2.97 -23.90
CA LEU A 352 15.28 -3.26 -22.53
C LEU A 352 14.21 -4.05 -21.77
N ARG A 353 12.91 -3.74 -21.94
CA ARG A 353 11.81 -4.51 -21.32
C ARG A 353 11.81 -5.96 -21.77
N ASN A 354 11.90 -6.20 -23.09
CA ASN A 354 11.94 -7.54 -23.63
C ASN A 354 13.16 -8.33 -23.11
N ALA A 355 14.34 -7.73 -23.14
CA ALA A 355 15.54 -8.34 -22.61
C ALA A 355 15.43 -8.65 -21.12
N ALA A 356 14.91 -7.71 -20.32
CA ALA A 356 14.71 -7.89 -18.89
C ALA A 356 13.73 -9.03 -18.54
N LEU A 357 12.64 -9.15 -19.29
CA LEU A 357 11.67 -10.24 -19.09
C LEU A 357 12.27 -11.60 -19.49
N HIS A 358 12.96 -11.70 -20.61
CA HIS A 358 13.61 -12.93 -21.03
C HIS A 358 14.72 -13.37 -20.05
N LEU A 359 15.54 -12.42 -19.60
CA LEU A 359 16.57 -12.69 -18.60
C LEU A 359 15.95 -13.09 -17.26
N GLY A 360 14.93 -12.34 -16.81
CA GLY A 360 14.22 -12.60 -15.56
C GLY A 360 13.57 -13.98 -15.52
N GLN A 361 12.99 -14.43 -16.64
CA GLN A 361 12.40 -15.79 -16.72
C GLN A 361 13.46 -16.88 -16.64
N ARG A 362 14.62 -16.70 -17.26
CA ARG A 362 15.72 -17.68 -17.26
C ARG A 362 16.50 -17.69 -15.94
N PHE A 363 16.54 -16.57 -15.23
CA PHE A 363 17.32 -16.43 -14.01
C PHE A 363 16.49 -16.77 -12.76
N THR A 364 16.46 -18.05 -12.41
CA THR A 364 15.69 -18.57 -11.27
C THR A 364 15.92 -17.82 -9.94
N PRO A 365 17.16 -17.39 -9.56
CA PRO A 365 17.37 -16.60 -8.36
C PRO A 365 16.59 -15.28 -8.36
N PHE A 366 16.47 -14.60 -9.49
CA PHE A 366 15.66 -13.38 -9.61
C PHE A 366 14.18 -13.66 -9.37
N ARG A 367 13.62 -14.72 -9.99
CA ARG A 367 12.22 -15.09 -9.75
C ARG A 367 11.94 -15.47 -8.29
N LYS A 368 12.90 -16.19 -7.65
CA LYS A 368 12.81 -16.48 -6.20
C LYS A 368 12.83 -15.22 -5.37
N LEU A 369 13.68 -14.24 -5.70
CA LEU A 369 13.72 -12.95 -5.00
C LEU A 369 12.39 -12.19 -5.15
N VAL A 370 11.82 -12.16 -6.36
CA VAL A 370 10.50 -11.53 -6.58
C VAL A 370 9.40 -12.29 -5.83
N ALA A 371 9.39 -13.63 -5.87
CA ALA A 371 8.43 -14.44 -5.10
C ALA A 371 8.58 -14.21 -3.59
N ALA A 372 9.79 -14.12 -3.06
CA ALA A 372 10.06 -13.80 -1.66
C ALA A 372 9.54 -12.39 -1.28
N SER A 373 9.70 -11.41 -2.17
CA SER A 373 9.12 -10.08 -2.00
C SER A 373 7.59 -10.12 -1.94
N LEU A 374 6.95 -10.86 -2.86
CA LEU A 374 5.48 -11.01 -2.90
C LEU A 374 4.93 -11.78 -1.71
N THR A 375 5.70 -12.68 -1.11
CA THR A 375 5.31 -13.38 0.13
C THR A 375 5.66 -12.62 1.41
N GLY A 376 6.44 -11.54 1.32
CA GLY A 376 6.92 -10.79 2.47
C GLY A 376 8.00 -11.53 3.29
N SER A 377 8.78 -12.39 2.61
CA SER A 377 9.85 -13.19 3.22
C SER A 377 11.24 -12.53 3.09
N LEU A 378 11.30 -11.29 2.62
CA LEU A 378 12.53 -10.47 2.53
C LEU A 378 12.74 -9.67 3.81
#